data_7ef3ef82882bce0e079ba823a63f8ea0
#
_entry.id   7ef3ef82882bce0e079ba823a63f8ea0
#
_cell.length_a   1.000
_cell.length_b   1.000
_cell.length_c   1.000
_cell.angle_alpha   90.00
_cell.angle_beta   90.00
_cell.angle_gamma   90.00
#
_symmetry.space_group_name_H-M   'P 1'
#
loop_
_entity.id
_entity.type
_entity.pdbx_description
1 polymer ?
#
loop_
_entity_poly.entity_id
_entity_poly.type
_entity_poly.pdbx_seq_one_letter_code
_entity_poly.pdbx_strand_id
1 'polypeptide(L)'
;MRLRPSMRENYRYILAKVVCTELVDAKDIYHAVSDTFGSLFGEIQASFAWVAVMEYNPPYTIIRFRRGYGQKVEAALATITSVKGAAAAVHPVKTSGTIRTVREEIYKRNFSSRSGRVKINDEWFSAEIRTDNRINLIEKGINPNIPLYITEEDIEDLHYDE
;
A
#
# COMPACT_ATOMS: atom_id res chain seq x y z
N MET A 1 -30.33 13.84 15.08
CA MET A 1 -30.46 12.70 16.03
C MET A 1 -29.25 11.79 15.89
N ARG A 2 -28.51 11.52 16.95
CA ARG A 2 -27.28 10.73 16.88
C ARG A 2 -27.65 9.25 17.04
N LEU A 3 -27.43 8.43 16.02
CA LEU A 3 -27.72 7.00 16.08
C LEU A 3 -26.92 6.31 17.21
N ARG A 4 -27.54 5.34 17.89
CA ARG A 4 -26.85 4.51 18.87
C ARG A 4 -25.64 3.79 18.22
N PRO A 5 -24.54 3.55 18.94
CA PRO A 5 -23.35 2.90 18.38
C PRO A 5 -23.63 1.57 17.67
N SER A 6 -24.59 0.78 18.17
CA SER A 6 -25.03 -0.49 17.57
C SER A 6 -25.81 -0.33 16.26
N MET A 7 -26.35 0.85 15.98
CA MET A 7 -27.10 1.16 14.76
C MET A 7 -26.25 1.82 13.68
N ARG A 8 -24.97 2.11 13.97
CA ARG A 8 -24.05 2.69 12.99
C ARG A 8 -23.55 1.60 12.08
N GLU A 9 -23.53 1.91 10.78
CA GLU A 9 -22.87 1.02 9.82
C GLU A 9 -21.39 0.89 10.16
N ASN A 10 -20.93 -0.35 10.26
CA ASN A 10 -19.55 -0.65 10.57
C ASN A 10 -18.74 -0.74 9.26
N TYR A 11 -17.96 0.29 9.01
CA TYR A 11 -17.02 0.32 7.90
C TYR A 11 -15.62 -0.15 8.33
N ARG A 12 -14.86 -0.59 7.34
CA ARG A 12 -13.43 -0.90 7.39
C ARG A 12 -12.74 -0.16 6.26
N TYR A 13 -11.45 -0.02 6.40
CA TYR A 13 -10.62 0.72 5.47
C TYR A 13 -9.41 -0.12 5.08
N ILE A 14 -9.11 -0.19 3.79
CA ILE A 14 -7.90 -0.81 3.26
C ILE A 14 -7.03 0.30 2.68
N LEU A 15 -5.78 0.33 3.10
CA LEU A 15 -4.71 1.00 2.39
C LEU A 15 -4.23 0.08 1.29
N ALA A 16 -4.20 0.55 0.06
CA ALA A 16 -3.64 -0.17 -1.06
C ALA A 16 -2.63 0.70 -1.82
N LYS A 17 -1.58 0.07 -2.35
CA LYS A 17 -0.62 0.69 -3.25
C LYS A 17 -1.04 0.41 -4.68
N VAL A 18 -1.20 1.48 -5.46
CA VAL A 18 -1.51 1.43 -6.88
C VAL A 18 -0.23 1.61 -7.68
N VAL A 19 0.05 0.65 -8.54
CA VAL A 19 1.15 0.73 -9.53
C VAL A 19 0.48 0.73 -10.89
N CYS A 20 0.64 1.78 -11.66
CA CYS A 20 0.03 1.93 -12.97
C CYS A 20 1.04 2.53 -13.95
N THR A 21 0.97 2.14 -15.20
CA THR A 21 1.84 2.66 -16.27
C THR A 21 1.44 4.06 -16.73
N GLU A 22 0.20 4.47 -16.44
CA GLU A 22 -0.33 5.78 -16.79
C GLU A 22 -0.89 6.51 -15.57
N LEU A 23 -1.13 7.81 -15.73
CA LEU A 23 -1.79 8.61 -14.70
C LEU A 23 -3.26 8.22 -14.59
N VAL A 24 -3.67 7.88 -13.39
CA VAL A 24 -5.05 7.51 -13.04
C VAL A 24 -5.54 8.39 -11.90
N ASP A 25 -6.85 8.56 -11.82
CA ASP A 25 -7.49 9.28 -10.75
C ASP A 25 -8.28 8.35 -9.79
N ALA A 26 -8.83 8.91 -8.72
CA ALA A 26 -9.61 8.16 -7.74
C ALA A 26 -10.85 7.49 -8.36
N LYS A 27 -11.43 8.10 -9.39
CA LYS A 27 -12.61 7.58 -10.09
C LYS A 27 -12.26 6.38 -10.94
N ASP A 28 -11.12 6.43 -11.65
CA ASP A 28 -10.62 5.31 -12.44
C ASP A 28 -10.36 4.08 -11.55
N ILE A 29 -9.76 4.30 -10.36
CA ILE A 29 -9.53 3.25 -9.38
C ILE A 29 -10.86 2.69 -8.85
N TYR A 30 -11.83 3.57 -8.55
CA TYR A 30 -13.15 3.15 -8.09
C TYR A 30 -13.83 2.23 -9.11
N HIS A 31 -13.83 2.60 -10.39
CA HIS A 31 -14.41 1.78 -11.44
C HIS A 31 -13.71 0.42 -11.56
N ALA A 32 -12.38 0.39 -11.57
CA ALA A 32 -11.63 -0.85 -11.63
C ALA A 32 -11.94 -1.79 -10.45
N VAL A 33 -12.02 -1.25 -9.23
CA VAL A 33 -12.36 -2.04 -8.04
C VAL A 33 -13.80 -2.53 -8.07
N SER A 34 -14.74 -1.65 -8.44
CA SER A 34 -16.17 -1.99 -8.52
C SER A 34 -16.45 -3.06 -9.55
N ASP A 35 -15.91 -2.92 -10.76
CA ASP A 35 -16.08 -3.84 -11.86
C ASP A 35 -15.44 -5.21 -11.53
N THR A 36 -14.25 -5.21 -10.97
CA THR A 36 -13.56 -6.44 -10.58
C THR A 36 -14.31 -7.16 -9.45
N PHE A 37 -14.78 -6.41 -8.44
CA PHE A 37 -15.55 -6.98 -7.35
C PHE A 37 -16.89 -7.56 -7.85
N GLY A 38 -17.59 -6.83 -8.72
CA GLY A 38 -18.84 -7.28 -9.35
C GLY A 38 -18.63 -8.53 -10.20
N SER A 39 -17.55 -8.59 -10.96
CA SER A 39 -17.20 -9.75 -11.79
C SER A 39 -16.90 -11.00 -10.97
N LEU A 40 -16.23 -10.85 -9.82
CA LEU A 40 -15.86 -12.00 -8.97
C LEU A 40 -17.01 -12.48 -8.09
N PHE A 41 -17.81 -11.57 -7.55
CA PHE A 41 -18.77 -11.87 -6.49
C PHE A 41 -20.22 -11.55 -6.84
N GLY A 42 -20.45 -10.92 -7.98
CA GLY A 42 -21.77 -10.51 -8.46
C GLY A 42 -22.23 -9.17 -7.91
N GLU A 43 -23.15 -8.53 -8.63
CA GLU A 43 -23.65 -7.19 -8.33
C GLU A 43 -24.37 -7.08 -6.98
N ILE A 44 -25.08 -8.15 -6.57
CA ILE A 44 -25.74 -8.19 -5.27
C ILE A 44 -24.73 -8.04 -4.13
N GLN A 45 -23.63 -8.80 -4.18
CA GLN A 45 -22.56 -8.71 -3.19
C GLN A 45 -21.86 -7.35 -3.26
N ALA A 46 -21.64 -6.81 -4.44
CA ALA A 46 -21.05 -5.50 -4.64
C ALA A 46 -21.89 -4.39 -3.98
N SER A 47 -23.22 -4.43 -4.12
CA SER A 47 -24.12 -3.49 -3.49
C SER A 47 -24.07 -3.55 -1.95
N PHE A 48 -23.94 -4.75 -1.38
CA PHE A 48 -23.80 -4.93 0.07
C PHE A 48 -22.42 -4.57 0.60
N ALA A 49 -21.36 -4.81 -0.15
CA ALA A 49 -19.99 -4.47 0.23
C ALA A 49 -19.78 -2.96 0.35
N TRP A 50 -20.53 -2.19 -0.43
CA TRP A 50 -20.51 -0.73 -0.45
C TRP A 50 -19.09 -0.14 -0.51
N VAL A 51 -18.34 -0.58 -1.51
CA VAL A 51 -16.96 -0.16 -1.73
C VAL A 51 -16.92 1.29 -2.21
N ALA A 52 -16.03 2.08 -1.62
CA ALA A 52 -15.80 3.47 -2.02
C ALA A 52 -14.32 3.84 -1.89
N VAL A 53 -13.79 4.57 -2.87
CA VAL A 53 -12.48 5.18 -2.78
C VAL A 53 -12.62 6.49 -2.00
N MET A 54 -11.96 6.58 -0.85
CA MET A 54 -12.04 7.73 0.04
C MET A 54 -10.99 8.78 -0.29
N GLU A 55 -9.79 8.34 -0.59
CA GLU A 55 -8.64 9.18 -0.87
C GLU A 55 -7.71 8.47 -1.85
N TYR A 56 -7.10 9.24 -2.74
CA TYR A 56 -6.03 8.77 -3.61
C TYR A 56 -4.91 9.81 -3.64
N ASN A 57 -3.79 9.45 -3.07
CA ASN A 57 -2.53 10.19 -3.13
C ASN A 57 -1.47 9.24 -3.66
N PRO A 58 -1.13 9.31 -4.96
CA PRO A 58 -0.20 8.36 -5.55
C PRO A 58 1.06 8.17 -4.70
N PRO A 59 1.51 6.94 -4.52
CA PRO A 59 0.97 5.69 -5.05
C PRO A 59 -0.12 5.02 -4.19
N TYR A 60 -0.63 5.66 -3.14
CA TYR A 60 -1.54 5.06 -2.19
C TYR A 60 -3.00 5.48 -2.38
N THR A 61 -3.91 4.53 -2.17
CA THR A 61 -5.36 4.74 -2.13
C THR A 61 -5.95 4.19 -0.84
N ILE A 62 -6.98 4.85 -0.31
CA ILE A 62 -7.76 4.39 0.83
C ILE A 62 -9.13 3.98 0.34
N ILE A 63 -9.47 2.73 0.53
CA ILE A 63 -10.75 2.14 0.11
C ILE A 63 -11.56 1.79 1.36
N ARG A 64 -12.80 2.28 1.43
CA ARG A 64 -13.77 1.96 2.46
C ARG A 64 -14.69 0.85 1.97
N PHE A 65 -15.07 -0.03 2.86
CA PHE A 65 -16.05 -1.08 2.61
C PHE A 65 -16.81 -1.46 3.89
N ARG A 66 -17.94 -2.16 3.75
CA ARG A 66 -18.71 -2.65 4.90
C ARG A 66 -17.98 -3.81 5.58
N ARG A 67 -17.98 -3.80 6.92
CA ARG A 67 -17.41 -4.89 7.74
C ARG A 67 -17.93 -6.26 7.28
N GLY A 68 -17.04 -7.26 7.20
CA GLY A 68 -17.34 -8.61 6.74
C GLY A 68 -16.96 -8.87 5.28
N TYR A 69 -16.68 -7.83 4.50
CA TYR A 69 -16.29 -7.96 3.08
C TYR A 69 -14.77 -7.86 2.84
N GLY A 70 -13.96 -7.77 3.89
CA GLY A 70 -12.52 -7.51 3.78
C GLY A 70 -11.79 -8.48 2.87
N GLN A 71 -11.93 -9.78 3.09
CA GLN A 71 -11.27 -10.81 2.26
C GLN A 71 -11.71 -10.74 0.79
N LYS A 72 -12.99 -10.47 0.53
CA LYS A 72 -13.50 -10.32 -0.85
C LYS A 72 -12.94 -9.06 -1.52
N VAL A 73 -12.85 -7.96 -0.78
CA VAL A 73 -12.25 -6.71 -1.29
C VAL A 73 -10.76 -6.89 -1.55
N GLU A 74 -10.03 -7.51 -0.64
CA GLU A 74 -8.60 -7.83 -0.83
C GLU A 74 -8.38 -8.73 -2.05
N ALA A 75 -9.21 -9.77 -2.23
CA ALA A 75 -9.14 -10.62 -3.41
C ALA A 75 -9.43 -9.85 -4.70
N ALA A 76 -10.45 -8.99 -4.71
CA ALA A 76 -10.75 -8.15 -5.86
C ALA A 76 -9.59 -7.21 -6.20
N LEU A 77 -8.99 -6.55 -5.21
CA LEU A 77 -7.83 -5.67 -5.42
C LEU A 77 -6.64 -6.43 -6.01
N ALA A 78 -6.34 -7.62 -5.48
CA ALA A 78 -5.23 -8.45 -5.95
C ALA A 78 -5.40 -8.97 -7.38
N THR A 79 -6.62 -9.02 -7.91
CA THR A 79 -6.92 -9.49 -9.28
C THR A 79 -7.00 -8.36 -10.30
N ILE A 80 -6.88 -7.10 -9.91
CA ILE A 80 -6.84 -5.97 -10.85
C ILE A 80 -5.54 -6.01 -11.64
N THR A 81 -5.65 -6.12 -12.96
CA THR A 81 -4.52 -6.12 -13.90
C THR A 81 -4.47 -4.88 -14.79
N SER A 82 -5.56 -4.11 -14.82
CA SER A 82 -5.65 -2.88 -15.60
C SER A 82 -6.55 -1.86 -14.91
N VAL A 83 -6.22 -0.59 -15.10
CA VAL A 83 -7.05 0.56 -14.72
C VAL A 83 -7.14 1.47 -15.93
N LYS A 84 -8.36 1.79 -16.39
CA LYS A 84 -8.60 2.64 -17.56
C LYS A 84 -7.88 2.16 -18.85
N GLY A 85 -7.72 0.84 -18.98
CA GLY A 85 -7.01 0.24 -20.13
C GLY A 85 -5.48 0.23 -20.01
N ALA A 86 -4.90 0.89 -19.02
CA ALA A 86 -3.47 0.84 -18.73
C ALA A 86 -3.14 -0.34 -17.80
N ALA A 87 -2.00 -0.97 -18.01
CA ALA A 87 -1.55 -2.05 -17.11
C ALA A 87 -1.36 -1.51 -15.69
N ALA A 88 -1.96 -2.17 -14.73
CA ALA A 88 -1.94 -1.74 -13.34
C ALA A 88 -1.98 -2.93 -12.38
N ALA A 89 -1.49 -2.70 -11.17
CA ALA A 89 -1.64 -3.62 -10.05
C ALA A 89 -2.03 -2.85 -8.80
N VAL A 90 -2.92 -3.42 -8.01
CA VAL A 90 -3.35 -2.83 -6.74
C VAL A 90 -3.02 -3.79 -5.60
N HIS A 91 -2.09 -3.38 -4.76
CA HIS A 91 -1.59 -4.22 -3.67
C HIS A 91 -2.21 -3.78 -2.34
N PRO A 92 -3.05 -4.61 -1.70
CA PRO A 92 -3.48 -4.36 -0.33
C PRO A 92 -2.27 -4.30 0.62
N VAL A 93 -2.22 -3.27 1.45
CA VAL A 93 -1.10 -3.02 2.36
C VAL A 93 -1.50 -3.22 3.81
N LYS A 94 -2.62 -2.63 4.21
CA LYS A 94 -3.10 -2.68 5.60
C LYS A 94 -4.61 -2.48 5.66
N THR A 95 -5.25 -3.28 6.48
CA THR A 95 -6.68 -3.14 6.79
C THR A 95 -6.86 -2.63 8.22
N SER A 96 -7.74 -1.67 8.41
CA SER A 96 -8.04 -1.10 9.73
C SER A 96 -9.52 -0.77 9.93
N GLY A 97 -9.91 -0.67 11.19
CA GLY A 97 -11.25 -0.21 11.58
C GLY A 97 -11.43 1.30 11.52
N THR A 98 -10.36 2.07 11.39
CA THR A 98 -10.41 3.53 11.35
C THR A 98 -9.56 4.10 10.21
N ILE A 99 -10.06 5.15 9.57
CA ILE A 99 -9.32 5.85 8.51
C ILE A 99 -8.06 6.52 9.05
N ARG A 100 -8.07 6.94 10.30
CA ARG A 100 -6.92 7.56 10.97
C ARG A 100 -5.71 6.64 10.97
N THR A 101 -5.88 5.39 11.38
CA THR A 101 -4.80 4.39 11.40
C THR A 101 -4.22 4.14 10.01
N VAL A 102 -5.07 4.16 8.98
CA VAL A 102 -4.65 3.98 7.60
C VAL A 102 -3.85 5.19 7.09
N ARG A 103 -4.29 6.40 7.43
CA ARG A 103 -3.55 7.63 7.13
C ARG A 103 -2.18 7.69 7.83
N GLU A 104 -2.14 7.32 9.10
CA GLU A 104 -0.89 7.23 9.86
C GLU A 104 0.11 6.26 9.20
N GLU A 105 -0.38 5.16 8.61
CA GLU A 105 0.46 4.22 7.86
C GLU A 105 1.04 4.84 6.59
N ILE A 106 0.25 5.66 5.86
CA ILE A 106 0.75 6.42 4.70
C ILE A 106 1.88 7.35 5.13
N TYR A 107 1.68 8.10 6.23
CA TYR A 107 2.71 8.99 6.75
C TYR A 107 4.00 8.21 7.08
N LYS A 108 3.91 7.09 7.77
CA LYS A 108 5.07 6.25 8.09
C LYS A 108 5.79 5.73 6.84
N ARG A 109 5.07 5.49 5.74
CA ARG A 109 5.64 4.99 4.49
C ARG A 109 6.20 6.09 3.60
N ASN A 110 5.61 7.28 3.63
CA ASN A 110 6.06 8.44 2.85
C ASN A 110 7.18 9.19 3.54
N PHE A 111 7.34 9.04 4.87
CA PHE A 111 8.40 9.71 5.59
C PHE A 111 9.71 8.98 5.43
N SER A 112 10.51 9.62 4.59
CA SER A 112 11.96 9.60 4.54
C SER A 112 12.62 8.24 4.30
N SER A 113 12.79 7.91 3.06
CA SER A 113 14.05 7.36 2.67
C SER A 113 15.06 8.52 2.57
N ARG A 114 16.17 8.45 3.27
CA ARG A 114 17.33 9.29 3.04
C ARG A 114 18.33 8.49 2.22
N SER A 115 18.83 9.08 1.16
CA SER A 115 19.93 8.49 0.43
C SER A 115 21.20 8.58 1.25
N GLY A 116 22.00 7.53 1.22
CA GLY A 116 23.27 7.48 1.92
C GLY A 116 24.10 6.31 1.44
N ARG A 117 25.27 6.16 2.02
CA ARG A 117 26.16 5.01 1.81
C ARG A 117 26.27 4.23 3.09
N VAL A 118 26.19 2.93 2.99
CA VAL A 118 26.35 2.00 4.11
C VAL A 118 27.56 1.11 3.86
N LYS A 119 28.31 0.81 4.91
CA LYS A 119 29.44 -0.09 4.87
C LYS A 119 29.02 -1.45 5.44
N ILE A 120 29.19 -2.50 4.63
CA ILE A 120 28.86 -3.89 5.00
C ILE A 120 30.03 -4.75 4.54
N ASN A 121 30.60 -5.53 5.45
CA ASN A 121 31.76 -6.41 5.17
C ASN A 121 32.93 -5.68 4.50
N ASP A 122 33.27 -4.48 5.01
CA ASP A 122 34.32 -3.60 4.48
C ASP A 122 34.06 -2.98 3.09
N GLU A 123 32.91 -3.20 2.48
CA GLU A 123 32.51 -2.62 1.19
C GLU A 123 31.42 -1.54 1.38
N TRP A 124 31.50 -0.46 0.55
CA TRP A 124 30.55 0.63 0.56
C TRP A 124 29.46 0.43 -0.50
N PHE A 125 28.19 0.52 -0.06
CA PHE A 125 27.02 0.41 -0.93
C PHE A 125 26.18 1.68 -0.87
N SER A 126 25.65 2.08 -2.02
CA SER A 126 24.62 3.13 -2.07
C SER A 126 23.30 2.54 -1.55
N ALA A 127 22.70 3.23 -0.59
CA ALA A 127 21.53 2.73 0.10
C ALA A 127 20.47 3.80 0.30
N GLU A 128 19.23 3.37 0.35
CA GLU A 128 18.09 4.14 0.76
C GLU A 128 17.69 3.70 2.18
N ILE A 129 17.90 4.59 3.13
CA ILE A 129 17.67 4.32 4.55
C ILE A 129 16.28 4.81 4.91
N ARG A 130 15.44 3.92 5.42
CA ARG A 130 14.05 4.21 5.80
C ARG A 130 13.96 4.43 7.31
N THR A 131 13.02 5.27 7.72
CA THR A 131 12.77 5.56 9.15
C THR A 131 12.29 4.35 9.98
N ASP A 132 11.93 3.25 9.34
CA ASP A 132 11.58 2.00 9.99
C ASP A 132 12.77 1.05 10.19
N ASN A 133 13.98 1.57 10.17
CA ASN A 133 15.25 0.84 10.31
C ASN A 133 15.49 -0.22 9.20
N ARG A 134 14.80 -0.10 8.08
CA ARG A 134 15.04 -0.93 6.89
C ARG A 134 15.94 -0.20 5.92
N ILE A 135 16.90 -0.92 5.38
CA ILE A 135 17.87 -0.41 4.43
C ILE A 135 17.70 -1.13 3.12
N ASN A 136 17.46 -0.35 2.05
CA ASN A 136 17.39 -0.88 0.69
C ASN A 136 18.69 -0.52 -0.05
N LEU A 137 19.45 -1.51 -0.47
CA LEU A 137 20.59 -1.27 -1.35
C LEU A 137 20.10 -0.96 -2.76
N ILE A 138 20.71 0.08 -3.38
CA ILE A 138 20.31 0.56 -4.71
C ILE A 138 21.02 -0.22 -5.81
N GLU A 139 22.12 -0.91 -5.50
CA GLU A 139 22.89 -1.65 -6.48
C GLU A 139 22.16 -2.87 -7.01
N LYS A 140 22.17 -3.03 -8.33
CA LYS A 140 21.56 -4.15 -9.03
C LYS A 140 22.48 -5.36 -9.00
N GLY A 141 22.01 -6.45 -8.38
CA GLY A 141 22.68 -7.75 -8.43
C GLY A 141 22.45 -8.55 -7.16
N ILE A 142 22.54 -9.87 -7.28
CA ILE A 142 22.56 -10.75 -6.13
C ILE A 142 24.00 -10.85 -5.66
N ASN A 143 24.32 -10.22 -4.54
CA ASN A 143 25.62 -10.41 -3.90
C ASN A 143 25.44 -11.45 -2.80
N PRO A 144 26.08 -12.65 -2.89
CA PRO A 144 25.93 -13.72 -1.92
C PRO A 144 26.48 -13.37 -0.53
N ASN A 145 27.28 -12.29 -0.43
CA ASN A 145 27.87 -11.83 0.82
C ASN A 145 26.99 -10.82 1.58
N ILE A 146 25.87 -10.40 0.99
CA ILE A 146 24.94 -9.46 1.61
C ILE A 146 23.71 -10.21 2.10
N PRO A 147 23.28 -10.05 3.37
CA PRO A 147 22.04 -10.64 3.85
C PRO A 147 20.83 -10.13 3.08
N LEU A 148 19.81 -10.98 2.89
CA LEU A 148 18.56 -10.64 2.18
C LEU A 148 17.76 -9.52 2.86
N TYR A 149 17.94 -9.35 4.17
CA TYR A 149 17.33 -8.30 4.98
C TYR A 149 18.45 -7.58 5.72
N ILE A 150 18.56 -6.27 5.50
CA ILE A 150 19.55 -5.41 6.13
C ILE A 150 18.85 -4.47 7.08
N THR A 151 19.34 -4.41 8.31
CA THR A 151 18.92 -3.50 9.36
C THR A 151 20.09 -2.61 9.79
N GLU A 152 19.84 -1.60 10.61
CA GLU A 152 20.91 -0.75 11.17
C GLU A 152 21.97 -1.54 11.96
N GLU A 153 21.60 -2.71 12.49
CA GLU A 153 22.52 -3.58 13.26
C GLU A 153 23.54 -4.30 12.35
N ASP A 154 23.25 -4.41 11.06
CA ASP A 154 24.10 -5.09 10.08
C ASP A 154 25.13 -4.15 9.43
N ILE A 155 25.09 -2.85 9.74
CA ILE A 155 25.96 -1.83 9.15
C ILE A 155 27.14 -1.53 10.06
N GLU A 156 28.33 -1.49 9.48
CA GLU A 156 29.56 -1.09 10.17
C GLU A 156 29.70 0.44 10.26
N ASP A 157 29.27 1.15 9.22
CA ASP A 157 29.36 2.61 9.12
C ASP A 157 28.28 3.18 8.22
N LEU A 158 27.84 4.42 8.47
CA LEU A 158 26.73 5.07 7.78
C LEU A 158 27.08 6.52 7.45
N HIS A 159 27.04 6.85 6.16
CA HIS A 159 27.15 8.21 5.67
C HIS A 159 25.88 8.64 4.96
N TYR A 160 25.27 9.75 5.40
CA TYR A 160 24.18 10.39 4.68
C TYR A 160 24.72 11.31 3.60
N ASP A 161 24.08 11.28 2.42
CA ASP A 161 24.33 12.28 1.40
C ASP A 161 23.69 13.61 1.84
N GLU A 162 24.44 14.72 1.82
CA GLU A 162 23.98 16.06 2.16
C GLU A 162 22.98 16.63 1.16
#